data_41632cd427a790fde9f34dabac923477
#
_entry.id   41632cd427a790fde9f34dabac923477
#
_cell.length_a   1.000
_cell.length_b   1.000
_cell.length_c   1.000
_cell.angle_alpha   90.00
_cell.angle_beta   90.00
_cell.angle_gamma   90.00
#
_symmetry.space_group_name_H-M   'P 1'
#
loop_
_entity.id
_entity.type
_entity.pdbx_description
1 polymer ?
#
loop_
_entity_poly.entity_id
_entity_poly.type
_entity_poly.pdbx_seq_one_letter_code
_entity_poly.pdbx_strand_id
1 'polypeptide(L)'
;DAPDVQELGRECRVNLRIRGTVNLGGAMLFSNLVQRIGELGFLPTAIVLDSRGGDADAAISMARLIRKDPVFKAVPVETRISDGPESVCFSACVVLFSAGYRRSLEFNINGNASLPSRLGIHGPGQFDADENRYDSAGTNTEIQRVSRRLKDYFSGIGVAEKLVDDMYAVPFDEIRLLSKVDLVSYGLYDD
;
A
#
# COMPACT_ATOMS: atom_id res chain seq x y z
N ASP A 1 -15.50 -22.12 41.42
CA ASP A 1 -14.14 -21.84 40.92
C ASP A 1 -14.27 -21.38 39.49
N ALA A 2 -14.07 -20.06 39.25
CA ALA A 2 -13.99 -19.52 37.92
C ALA A 2 -12.61 -19.87 37.35
N PRO A 3 -12.52 -20.32 36.09
CA PRO A 3 -11.23 -20.60 35.47
C PRO A 3 -10.40 -19.32 35.41
N ASP A 4 -9.16 -19.46 35.81
CA ASP A 4 -8.17 -18.38 35.85
C ASP A 4 -8.01 -17.79 34.46
N VAL A 5 -8.32 -16.50 34.31
CA VAL A 5 -8.31 -15.75 33.04
C VAL A 5 -6.89 -15.59 32.48
N GLN A 6 -5.87 -16.09 33.14
CA GLN A 6 -4.46 -16.01 32.74
C GLN A 6 -4.03 -17.04 31.68
N GLU A 7 -4.84 -18.00 31.29
CA GLU A 7 -4.48 -18.98 30.25
C GLU A 7 -4.97 -18.62 28.81
N LEU A 8 -5.62 -17.51 28.60
CA LEU A 8 -6.04 -17.04 27.26
C LEU A 8 -4.96 -16.22 26.50
N GLY A 9 -3.71 -16.36 26.87
CA GLY A 9 -2.56 -15.72 26.23
C GLY A 9 -2.16 -16.29 24.85
N ARG A 10 -3.07 -16.84 24.08
CA ARG A 10 -2.83 -17.09 22.65
C ARG A 10 -3.18 -15.84 21.88
N GLU A 11 -2.17 -15.00 21.64
CA GLU A 11 -2.27 -13.90 20.70
C GLU A 11 -2.77 -14.43 19.35
N CYS A 12 -4.04 -14.12 19.02
CA CYS A 12 -4.61 -14.51 17.74
C CYS A 12 -3.99 -13.64 16.65
N ARG A 13 -3.10 -14.23 15.85
CA ARG A 13 -2.46 -13.57 14.71
C ARG A 13 -3.37 -13.64 13.48
N VAL A 14 -3.52 -12.52 12.78
CA VAL A 14 -4.39 -12.40 11.61
C VAL A 14 -3.66 -11.76 10.45
N ASN A 15 -4.04 -12.15 9.23
CA ASN A 15 -3.63 -11.46 8.01
C ASN A 15 -4.82 -10.65 7.49
N LEU A 16 -4.59 -9.38 7.20
CA LEU A 16 -5.57 -8.52 6.55
C LEU A 16 -5.39 -8.59 5.04
N ARG A 17 -6.49 -8.60 4.30
CA ARG A 17 -6.45 -8.55 2.84
C ARG A 17 -7.13 -7.28 2.35
N ILE A 18 -6.41 -6.52 1.53
CA ILE A 18 -6.94 -5.35 0.81
C ILE A 18 -6.99 -5.73 -0.66
N ARG A 19 -8.20 -5.78 -1.23
CA ARG A 19 -8.45 -6.15 -2.61
C ARG A 19 -9.37 -5.16 -3.30
N GLY A 20 -9.09 -4.91 -4.58
CA GLY A 20 -9.92 -4.04 -5.43
C GLY A 20 -9.44 -2.58 -5.42
N THR A 21 -10.33 -1.66 -5.72
CA THR A 21 -9.99 -0.23 -5.87
C THR A 21 -9.84 0.46 -4.52
N VAL A 22 -8.73 1.17 -4.33
CA VAL A 22 -8.52 2.04 -3.16
C VAL A 22 -9.38 3.28 -3.29
N ASN A 23 -10.28 3.50 -2.32
CA ASN A 23 -11.16 4.67 -2.30
C ASN A 23 -11.50 5.08 -0.86
N LEU A 24 -12.18 6.21 -0.70
CA LEU A 24 -12.55 6.73 0.62
C LEU A 24 -13.41 5.75 1.42
N GLY A 25 -14.39 5.10 0.79
CA GLY A 25 -15.22 4.10 1.46
C GLY A 25 -14.40 2.93 1.99
N GLY A 26 -13.47 2.42 1.19
CA GLY A 26 -12.51 1.39 1.59
C GLY A 26 -11.62 1.83 2.74
N ALA A 27 -11.15 3.09 2.74
CA ALA A 27 -10.34 3.63 3.83
C ALA A 27 -11.13 3.72 5.15
N MET A 28 -12.40 4.11 5.10
CA MET A 28 -13.29 4.13 6.27
C MET A 28 -13.53 2.71 6.82
N LEU A 29 -13.83 1.75 5.94
CA LEU A 29 -13.99 0.35 6.34
C LEU A 29 -12.73 -0.22 6.96
N PHE A 30 -11.56 0.10 6.40
CA PHE A 30 -10.26 -0.32 6.93
C PHE A 30 -10.03 0.26 8.34
N SER A 31 -10.32 1.55 8.55
CA SER A 31 -10.22 2.19 9.87
C SER A 31 -11.10 1.50 10.91
N ASN A 32 -12.37 1.24 10.57
CA ASN A 32 -13.29 0.54 11.47
C ASN A 32 -12.82 -0.90 11.77
N LEU A 33 -12.27 -1.60 10.78
CA LEU A 33 -11.71 -2.93 10.95
C LEU A 33 -10.52 -2.90 11.91
N VAL A 34 -9.59 -1.95 11.75
CA VAL A 34 -8.42 -1.80 12.62
C VAL A 34 -8.84 -1.56 14.07
N GLN A 35 -9.80 -0.65 14.29
CA GLN A 35 -10.36 -0.43 15.61
C GLN A 35 -10.93 -1.74 16.20
N ARG A 36 -11.73 -2.47 15.42
CA ARG A 36 -12.35 -3.72 15.89
C ARG A 36 -11.34 -4.80 16.18
N ILE A 37 -10.27 -4.90 15.39
CA ILE A 37 -9.14 -5.81 15.63
C ILE A 37 -8.49 -5.51 16.98
N GLY A 38 -8.24 -4.22 17.25
CA GLY A 38 -7.66 -3.77 18.52
C GLY A 38 -8.55 -4.10 19.73
N GLU A 39 -9.85 -3.85 19.62
CA GLU A 39 -10.84 -4.18 20.67
C GLU A 39 -10.88 -5.69 20.98
N LEU A 40 -10.69 -6.53 19.99
CA LEU A 40 -10.69 -7.99 20.11
C LEU A 40 -9.33 -8.57 20.50
N GLY A 41 -8.29 -7.76 20.60
CA GLY A 41 -6.93 -8.21 20.93
C GLY A 41 -6.26 -9.03 19.83
N PHE A 42 -6.69 -8.92 18.56
CA PHE A 42 -6.03 -9.58 17.46
C PHE A 42 -4.77 -8.82 17.04
N LEU A 43 -3.75 -9.56 16.60
CA LEU A 43 -2.47 -9.01 16.13
C LEU A 43 -2.31 -9.21 14.61
N PRO A 44 -2.44 -8.16 13.82
CA PRO A 44 -2.17 -8.22 12.39
C PRO A 44 -0.67 -8.48 12.15
N THR A 45 -0.35 -9.54 11.44
CA THR A 45 1.04 -9.88 11.10
C THR A 45 1.38 -9.54 9.65
N ALA A 46 0.39 -9.58 8.76
CA ALA A 46 0.57 -9.20 7.37
C ALA A 46 -0.66 -8.47 6.80
N ILE A 47 -0.39 -7.58 5.85
CA ILE A 47 -1.37 -6.97 4.96
C ILE A 47 -1.08 -7.47 3.55
N VAL A 48 -2.01 -8.26 3.02
CA VAL A 48 -1.92 -8.87 1.70
C VAL A 48 -2.66 -7.98 0.70
N LEU A 49 -1.96 -7.52 -0.32
CA LEU A 49 -2.43 -6.53 -1.28
C LEU A 49 -2.75 -7.17 -2.63
N ASP A 50 -3.88 -6.77 -3.22
CA ASP A 50 -4.28 -7.12 -4.59
C ASP A 50 -5.14 -5.97 -5.13
N SER A 51 -4.49 -4.95 -5.71
CA SER A 51 -5.17 -3.71 -6.11
C SER A 51 -4.47 -3.06 -7.30
N ARG A 52 -5.26 -2.56 -8.23
CA ARG A 52 -4.78 -1.71 -9.33
C ARG A 52 -4.61 -0.23 -8.93
N GLY A 53 -4.83 0.08 -7.66
CA GLY A 53 -4.72 1.45 -7.15
C GLY A 53 -6.06 2.13 -6.95
N GLY A 54 -6.12 3.43 -7.18
CA GLY A 54 -7.29 4.27 -6.96
C GLY A 54 -6.92 5.62 -6.34
N ASP A 55 -7.68 6.07 -5.36
CA ASP A 55 -7.51 7.37 -4.72
C ASP A 55 -6.24 7.42 -3.85
N ALA A 56 -5.35 8.37 -4.17
CA ALA A 56 -4.07 8.54 -3.49
C ALA A 56 -4.23 9.05 -2.05
N ASP A 57 -5.21 9.90 -1.78
CA ASP A 57 -5.46 10.43 -0.44
C ASP A 57 -6.03 9.37 0.49
N ALA A 58 -6.90 8.51 -0.02
CA ALA A 58 -7.38 7.34 0.69
C ALA A 58 -6.22 6.39 1.02
N ALA A 59 -5.34 6.12 0.05
CA ALA A 59 -4.15 5.29 0.26
C ALA A 59 -3.22 5.88 1.31
N ILE A 60 -2.92 7.18 1.27
CA ILE A 60 -2.10 7.86 2.28
C ILE A 60 -2.74 7.75 3.68
N SER A 61 -4.06 7.90 3.76
CA SER A 61 -4.79 7.81 5.03
C SER A 61 -4.68 6.40 5.64
N MET A 62 -4.92 5.37 4.84
CA MET A 62 -4.75 3.97 5.25
C MET A 62 -3.29 3.66 5.62
N ALA A 63 -2.34 4.10 4.81
CA ALA A 63 -0.91 3.88 5.04
C ALA A 63 -0.42 4.56 6.34
N ARG A 64 -0.91 5.77 6.62
CA ARG A 64 -0.63 6.45 7.90
C ARG A 64 -1.22 5.70 9.08
N LEU A 65 -2.41 5.13 8.95
CA LEU A 65 -3.01 4.29 9.98
C LEU A 65 -2.12 3.07 10.25
N ILE A 66 -1.68 2.36 9.21
CA ILE A 66 -0.76 1.21 9.34
C ILE A 66 0.51 1.60 10.09
N ARG A 67 1.07 2.78 9.83
CA ARG A 67 2.34 3.23 10.45
C ARG A 67 2.17 3.78 11.87
N LYS A 68 0.99 4.28 12.24
CA LYS A 68 0.79 5.02 13.50
C LYS A 68 -0.01 4.27 14.54
N ASP A 69 -0.93 3.41 14.12
CA ASP A 69 -1.84 2.73 15.02
C ASP A 69 -1.09 1.72 15.93
N PRO A 70 -1.37 1.68 17.23
CA PRO A 70 -0.77 0.75 18.17
C PRO A 70 -0.95 -0.72 17.77
N VAL A 71 -2.07 -1.09 17.14
CA VAL A 71 -2.37 -2.44 16.67
C VAL A 71 -1.28 -2.97 15.71
N PHE A 72 -0.77 -2.11 14.81
CA PHE A 72 0.30 -2.48 13.88
C PHE A 72 1.71 -2.30 14.45
N LYS A 73 1.85 -1.58 15.55
CA LYS A 73 3.16 -1.39 16.22
C LYS A 73 3.49 -2.53 17.17
N ALA A 74 2.47 -3.19 17.73
CA ALA A 74 2.65 -4.30 18.65
C ALA A 74 3.43 -5.46 18.00
N VAL A 75 3.17 -5.73 16.72
CA VAL A 75 3.95 -6.65 15.88
C VAL A 75 4.25 -5.94 14.58
N PRO A 76 5.52 -5.78 14.18
CA PRO A 76 5.87 -5.12 12.93
C PRO A 76 5.19 -5.79 11.74
N VAL A 77 4.16 -5.13 11.21
CA VAL A 77 3.33 -5.70 10.14
C VAL A 77 4.10 -5.76 8.82
N GLU A 78 3.94 -6.88 8.14
CA GLU A 78 4.44 -7.09 6.79
C GLU A 78 3.42 -6.62 5.75
N THR A 79 3.86 -6.00 4.67
CA THR A 79 3.06 -5.81 3.46
C THR A 79 3.59 -6.71 2.36
N ARG A 80 2.69 -7.41 1.67
CA ARG A 80 3.03 -8.27 0.54
C ARG A 80 1.93 -8.27 -0.50
N ILE A 81 2.27 -8.63 -1.74
CA ILE A 81 1.28 -8.84 -2.80
C ILE A 81 0.69 -10.25 -2.63
N SER A 82 -0.58 -10.41 -2.96
CA SER A 82 -1.25 -11.72 -2.95
C SER A 82 -0.58 -12.70 -3.92
N ASP A 83 -0.55 -13.98 -3.57
CA ASP A 83 0.13 -15.04 -4.33
C ASP A 83 -0.59 -15.42 -5.64
N GLY A 84 -1.79 -14.87 -5.90
CA GLY A 84 -2.54 -15.13 -7.14
C GLY A 84 -1.75 -14.71 -8.39
N PRO A 85 -1.83 -15.47 -9.51
CA PRO A 85 -1.07 -15.17 -10.73
C PRO A 85 -1.42 -13.80 -11.34
N GLU A 86 -2.64 -13.34 -11.14
CA GLU A 86 -3.13 -12.04 -11.61
C GLU A 86 -3.06 -10.93 -10.56
N SER A 87 -2.58 -11.25 -9.35
CA SER A 87 -2.51 -10.28 -8.27
C SER A 87 -1.43 -9.24 -8.53
N VAL A 88 -1.78 -7.98 -8.34
CA VAL A 88 -0.92 -6.83 -8.61
C VAL A 88 -1.04 -5.77 -7.52
N CYS A 89 -0.08 -4.86 -7.46
CA CYS A 89 -0.17 -3.68 -6.63
C CYS A 89 0.32 -2.46 -7.43
N PHE A 90 -0.61 -1.69 -8.00
CA PHE A 90 -0.32 -0.58 -8.91
C PHE A 90 -0.72 0.76 -8.31
N SER A 91 -0.06 1.84 -8.73
CA SER A 91 -0.45 3.21 -8.43
C SER A 91 -0.61 3.46 -6.91
N ALA A 92 -1.78 3.91 -6.46
CA ALA A 92 -2.07 4.15 -5.03
C ALA A 92 -1.84 2.91 -4.13
N CYS A 93 -1.88 1.69 -4.67
CA CYS A 93 -1.52 0.47 -3.92
C CYS A 93 -0.05 0.46 -3.49
N VAL A 94 0.87 1.06 -4.26
CA VAL A 94 2.29 1.18 -3.89
C VAL A 94 2.46 1.97 -2.60
N VAL A 95 1.59 2.96 -2.35
CA VAL A 95 1.54 3.70 -1.09
C VAL A 95 1.21 2.78 0.08
N LEU A 96 0.24 1.88 -0.10
CA LEU A 96 -0.11 0.88 0.93
C LEU A 96 1.03 -0.13 1.14
N PHE A 97 1.65 -0.59 0.05
CA PHE A 97 2.79 -1.50 0.12
C PHE A 97 3.96 -0.88 0.92
N SER A 98 4.25 0.40 0.70
CA SER A 98 5.32 1.10 1.40
C SER A 98 5.09 1.24 2.91
N ALA A 99 3.83 1.11 3.36
CA ALA A 99 3.46 1.27 4.77
C ALA A 99 3.92 0.11 5.68
N GLY A 100 4.24 -1.07 5.14
CA GLY A 100 4.75 -2.18 5.92
C GLY A 100 6.06 -1.85 6.63
N TYR A 101 6.22 -2.35 7.84
CA TYR A 101 7.52 -2.35 8.53
C TYR A 101 8.48 -3.37 7.90
N ARG A 102 7.93 -4.44 7.34
CA ARG A 102 8.58 -5.36 6.41
C ARG A 102 7.83 -5.33 5.10
N ARG A 103 8.53 -5.48 4.00
CA ARG A 103 7.96 -5.49 2.65
C ARG A 103 8.47 -6.70 1.92
N SER A 104 7.57 -7.65 1.62
CA SER A 104 7.93 -8.89 0.95
C SER A 104 7.43 -8.89 -0.48
N LEU A 105 8.34 -9.17 -1.40
CA LEU A 105 8.07 -9.34 -2.82
C LEU A 105 8.61 -10.69 -3.26
N GLU A 106 7.75 -11.51 -3.80
CA GLU A 106 8.20 -12.68 -4.53
C GLU A 106 8.73 -12.24 -5.90
N PHE A 107 10.04 -12.13 -6.02
CA PHE A 107 10.68 -12.15 -7.31
C PHE A 107 10.64 -13.60 -7.80
N ASN A 108 10.11 -13.82 -8.99
CA ASN A 108 9.88 -15.12 -9.61
C ASN A 108 10.95 -16.16 -9.22
N ILE A 109 10.50 -17.32 -8.76
CA ILE A 109 11.20 -18.40 -8.04
C ILE A 109 12.51 -18.89 -8.70
N ASN A 110 12.81 -18.46 -9.93
CA ASN A 110 13.99 -18.87 -10.69
C ASN A 110 15.22 -17.97 -10.48
N GLY A 111 15.23 -17.08 -9.49
CA GLY A 111 16.39 -16.27 -9.13
C GLY A 111 16.79 -15.22 -10.17
N ASN A 112 15.99 -15.00 -11.19
CA ASN A 112 16.26 -13.98 -12.20
C ASN A 112 15.85 -12.60 -11.68
N ALA A 113 16.80 -11.87 -11.10
CA ALA A 113 16.63 -10.51 -10.59
C ALA A 113 16.17 -9.49 -11.66
N SER A 114 16.17 -9.89 -12.92
CA SER A 114 15.74 -9.05 -14.05
C SER A 114 14.26 -9.06 -14.32
N LEU A 115 13.48 -9.94 -13.67
CA LEU A 115 12.03 -9.93 -13.85
C LEU A 115 11.39 -8.82 -13.03
N PRO A 116 10.48 -8.03 -13.63
CA PRO A 116 9.79 -6.97 -12.93
C PRO A 116 8.93 -7.55 -11.80
N SER A 117 8.83 -6.80 -10.72
CA SER A 117 7.92 -7.10 -9.63
C SER A 117 6.46 -6.93 -10.11
N ARG A 118 5.51 -7.38 -9.27
CA ARG A 118 4.09 -7.05 -9.49
C ARG A 118 3.71 -5.68 -8.91
N LEU A 119 4.69 -4.85 -8.55
CA LEU A 119 4.52 -3.46 -8.22
C LEU A 119 4.64 -2.62 -9.47
N GLY A 120 3.69 -1.71 -9.69
CA GLY A 120 3.68 -0.87 -10.87
C GLY A 120 3.28 0.56 -10.54
N ILE A 121 3.85 1.50 -11.28
CA ILE A 121 3.61 2.92 -11.12
C ILE A 121 3.10 3.53 -12.42
N HIS A 122 2.30 4.58 -12.28
CA HIS A 122 1.88 5.50 -13.34
C HIS A 122 1.52 6.86 -12.75
N GLY A 123 1.39 7.85 -13.61
CA GLY A 123 0.98 9.19 -13.26
C GLY A 123 -0.49 9.24 -12.78
N PRO A 124 -0.87 10.37 -12.16
CA PRO A 124 -2.26 10.54 -11.73
C PRO A 124 -3.19 10.68 -12.94
N GLY A 125 -4.37 10.08 -12.82
CA GLY A 125 -5.50 10.35 -13.69
C GLY A 125 -6.65 10.88 -12.86
N GLN A 126 -7.48 11.73 -13.46
CA GLN A 126 -8.73 12.18 -12.89
C GLN A 126 -9.88 11.56 -13.69
N PHE A 127 -10.87 11.01 -12.99
CA PHE A 127 -12.07 10.54 -13.66
C PHE A 127 -12.93 11.73 -14.06
N ASP A 128 -13.14 11.89 -15.35
CA ASP A 128 -14.11 12.84 -15.90
C ASP A 128 -15.46 12.15 -16.01
N ALA A 129 -16.41 12.58 -15.15
CA ALA A 129 -17.74 12.00 -15.11
C ALA A 129 -18.58 12.36 -16.33
N ASP A 130 -18.33 13.51 -16.97
CA ASP A 130 -19.07 13.99 -18.14
C ASP A 130 -18.67 13.21 -19.40
N GLU A 131 -17.39 12.87 -19.51
CA GLU A 131 -16.87 12.08 -20.63
C GLU A 131 -16.78 10.58 -20.32
N ASN A 132 -17.13 10.16 -19.10
CA ASN A 132 -17.04 8.78 -18.60
C ASN A 132 -15.68 8.14 -18.88
N ARG A 133 -14.60 8.92 -18.76
CA ARG A 133 -13.22 8.48 -18.97
C ARG A 133 -12.29 9.05 -17.91
N TYR A 134 -11.13 8.43 -17.75
CA TYR A 134 -10.03 9.01 -17.00
C TYR A 134 -9.23 9.93 -17.90
N ASP A 135 -9.01 11.17 -17.45
CA ASP A 135 -8.12 12.10 -18.08
C ASP A 135 -6.83 12.27 -17.24
N SER A 136 -5.70 12.43 -17.91
CA SER A 136 -4.41 12.78 -17.30
C SER A 136 -4.35 14.24 -16.83
N ALA A 137 -5.35 15.06 -17.19
CA ALA A 137 -5.40 16.49 -16.94
C ALA A 137 -6.22 16.83 -15.68
N GLY A 138 -5.81 16.36 -14.52
CA GLY A 138 -6.19 17.07 -13.29
C GLY A 138 -5.68 18.51 -13.33
N THR A 139 -6.39 19.47 -12.68
CA THR A 139 -5.86 20.82 -12.58
C THR A 139 -4.44 20.78 -12.02
N ASN A 140 -3.51 21.57 -12.54
CA ASN A 140 -2.13 21.63 -12.04
C ASN A 140 -2.06 21.78 -10.51
N THR A 141 -3.03 22.46 -9.92
CA THR A 141 -3.13 22.65 -8.46
C THR A 141 -3.42 21.32 -7.73
N GLU A 142 -4.35 20.50 -8.21
CA GLU A 142 -4.71 19.24 -7.59
C GLU A 142 -3.56 18.23 -7.73
N ILE A 143 -2.99 18.12 -8.90
CA ILE A 143 -1.81 17.31 -9.18
C ILE A 143 -0.67 17.67 -8.23
N GLN A 144 -0.36 18.96 -8.10
CA GLN A 144 0.70 19.45 -7.21
C GLN A 144 0.37 19.16 -5.72
N ARG A 145 -0.90 19.29 -5.32
CA ARG A 145 -1.34 18.96 -3.96
C ARG A 145 -1.10 17.50 -3.63
N VAL A 146 -1.54 16.59 -4.50
CA VAL A 146 -1.38 15.15 -4.31
C VAL A 146 0.10 14.76 -4.35
N SER A 147 0.88 15.30 -5.30
CA SER A 147 2.32 15.07 -5.40
C SER A 147 3.04 15.44 -4.10
N ARG A 148 2.77 16.63 -3.57
CA ARG A 148 3.36 17.08 -2.29
C ARG A 148 3.02 16.13 -1.15
N ARG A 149 1.75 15.75 -1.02
CA ARG A 149 1.31 14.82 0.04
C ARG A 149 1.96 13.44 -0.06
N LEU A 150 2.15 12.93 -1.28
CA LEU A 150 2.87 11.68 -1.52
C LEU A 150 4.35 11.81 -1.13
N LYS A 151 5.02 12.90 -1.54
CA LYS A 151 6.42 13.16 -1.17
C LYS A 151 6.58 13.27 0.35
N ASP A 152 5.73 14.07 1.01
CA ASP A 152 5.73 14.19 2.48
C ASP A 152 5.52 12.85 3.19
N TYR A 153 4.63 12.01 2.65
CA TYR A 153 4.39 10.69 3.20
C TYR A 153 5.61 9.77 3.02
N PHE A 154 6.13 9.65 1.81
CA PHE A 154 7.25 8.77 1.49
C PHE A 154 8.53 9.19 2.21
N SER A 155 8.87 10.46 2.21
CA SER A 155 10.01 11.01 2.94
C SER A 155 9.91 10.70 4.45
N GLY A 156 8.70 10.84 5.01
CA GLY A 156 8.43 10.55 6.42
C GLY A 156 8.61 9.07 6.84
N ILE A 157 8.72 8.16 5.89
CA ILE A 157 8.93 6.72 6.12
C ILE A 157 10.24 6.18 5.52
N GLY A 158 11.12 7.07 5.03
CA GLY A 158 12.41 6.71 4.45
C GLY A 158 12.35 6.16 3.02
N VAL A 159 11.25 6.40 2.30
CA VAL A 159 11.13 6.10 0.87
C VAL A 159 11.51 7.34 0.06
N ALA A 160 12.30 7.16 -1.00
CA ALA A 160 12.81 8.25 -1.80
C ALA A 160 11.68 9.03 -2.52
N GLU A 161 11.67 10.35 -2.41
CA GLU A 161 10.70 11.23 -3.09
C GLU A 161 10.74 11.08 -4.61
N LYS A 162 11.88 10.66 -5.16
CA LYS A 162 12.06 10.36 -6.58
C LYS A 162 11.03 9.34 -7.09
N LEU A 163 10.52 8.45 -6.24
CA LEU A 163 9.43 7.54 -6.61
C LEU A 163 8.22 8.31 -7.14
N VAL A 164 7.87 9.44 -6.50
CA VAL A 164 6.74 10.28 -6.93
C VAL A 164 7.03 10.92 -8.28
N ASP A 165 8.23 11.46 -8.48
CA ASP A 165 8.61 12.08 -9.76
C ASP A 165 8.57 11.04 -10.88
N ASP A 166 9.05 9.84 -10.63
CA ASP A 166 9.01 8.73 -11.57
C ASP A 166 7.57 8.22 -11.83
N MET A 167 6.68 8.24 -10.82
CA MET A 167 5.25 7.97 -11.02
C MET A 167 4.65 8.97 -12.01
N TYR A 168 4.91 10.26 -11.82
CA TYR A 168 4.36 11.32 -12.67
C TYR A 168 4.97 11.35 -14.08
N ALA A 169 6.12 10.73 -14.29
CA ALA A 169 6.74 10.58 -15.60
C ALA A 169 6.12 9.47 -16.47
N VAL A 170 5.34 8.56 -15.85
CA VAL A 170 4.65 7.49 -16.59
C VAL A 170 3.25 7.96 -16.96
N PRO A 171 2.82 7.87 -18.24
CA PRO A 171 1.45 8.18 -18.64
C PRO A 171 0.41 7.42 -17.81
N PHE A 172 -0.76 8.04 -17.63
CA PHE A 172 -1.82 7.45 -16.79
C PHE A 172 -2.33 6.09 -17.30
N ASP A 173 -2.38 5.91 -18.61
CA ASP A 173 -2.84 4.71 -19.31
C ASP A 173 -1.77 3.63 -19.45
N GLU A 174 -0.55 3.90 -18.99
CA GLU A 174 0.57 2.98 -18.97
C GLU A 174 0.91 2.52 -17.56
N ILE A 175 1.51 1.34 -17.43
CA ILE A 175 2.05 0.85 -16.15
C ILE A 175 3.53 0.54 -16.33
N ARG A 176 4.38 1.23 -15.59
CA ARG A 176 5.79 0.86 -15.44
C ARG A 176 5.95 -0.08 -14.25
N LEU A 177 6.26 -1.34 -14.51
CA LEU A 177 6.59 -2.30 -13.45
C LEU A 177 7.97 -1.97 -12.87
N LEU A 178 8.08 -2.04 -11.54
CA LEU A 178 9.32 -1.75 -10.83
C LEU A 178 10.24 -2.96 -10.84
N SER A 179 11.49 -2.76 -11.22
CA SER A 179 12.55 -3.75 -11.10
C SER A 179 13.07 -3.82 -9.65
N LYS A 180 13.87 -4.86 -9.33
CA LYS A 180 14.57 -4.94 -8.04
C LYS A 180 15.46 -3.71 -7.82
N VAL A 181 16.14 -3.24 -8.86
CA VAL A 181 16.99 -2.05 -8.79
C VAL A 181 16.18 -0.80 -8.44
N ASP A 182 15.01 -0.62 -9.07
CA ASP A 182 14.10 0.47 -8.71
C ASP A 182 13.70 0.40 -7.24
N LEU A 183 13.29 -0.79 -6.78
CA LEU A 183 12.79 -1.00 -5.42
C LEU A 183 13.84 -0.68 -4.36
N VAL A 184 15.08 -1.13 -4.58
CA VAL A 184 16.22 -0.80 -3.70
C VAL A 184 16.49 0.71 -3.74
N SER A 185 16.53 1.31 -4.95
CA SER A 185 16.83 2.74 -5.10
C SER A 185 15.79 3.65 -4.44
N TYR A 186 14.52 3.20 -4.38
CA TYR A 186 13.46 3.92 -3.69
C TYR A 186 13.38 3.62 -2.18
N GLY A 187 14.14 2.64 -1.67
CA GLY A 187 14.02 2.17 -0.29
C GLY A 187 12.71 1.40 -0.04
N LEU A 188 12.16 0.77 -1.07
CA LEU A 188 10.97 -0.09 -0.97
C LEU A 188 11.33 -1.56 -0.73
N TYR A 189 12.60 -1.91 -0.84
CA TYR A 189 13.12 -3.26 -0.63
C TYR A 189 14.50 -3.18 0.00
N ASP A 190 14.71 -3.97 1.04
CA ASP A 190 16.01 -4.15 1.68
C ASP A 190 16.63 -5.46 1.14
N ASP A 191 17.89 -5.42 0.68
CA ASP A 191 18.62 -6.60 0.19
C ASP A 191 19.00 -7.56 1.32
#